data_15262fdd6f293d6507bfc24bdb875691
#
_entry.id   15262fdd6f293d6507bfc24bdb875691
#
_cell.length_a   1.000
_cell.length_b   1.000
_cell.length_c   1.000
_cell.angle_alpha   90.00
_cell.angle_beta   90.00
_cell.angle_gamma   90.00
#
_symmetry.space_group_name_H-M   'P 1'
#
loop_
_entity.id
_entity.type
_entity.pdbx_description
1 polymer ?
#
loop_
_entity_poly.entity_id
_entity_poly.type
_entity_poly.pdbx_seq_one_letter_code
_entity_poly.pdbx_strand_id
1 'polypeptide(L)'
;LLTADGREGYAKRACAFVGGLEPVERERYIPVIARNAGVSLDAVEAQCGLVKPVETNNTAKNRNTRNKIREAKVTEPDRIEQTLLACMQASRENTTYAAERMAEAGVTFSQEGFAGYADALLVAYSTSEAPDMARLLAELPEQQAEAAAMAMTADPLEGEAASVIDDCVEKLRYKQINVRLKELADKMSAGEGDRTVLLREHAELMKKLKEFK
;
A
#
# COMPACT_ATOMS: atom_id res chain seq x y z
N LEU A 1 22.85 -16.09 14.86
CA LEU A 1 22.31 -15.81 13.48
C LEU A 1 23.09 -14.73 12.73
N LEU A 2 24.29 -14.31 13.20
CA LEU A 2 25.05 -13.21 12.59
C LEU A 2 25.78 -13.62 11.31
N THR A 3 26.06 -14.89 11.10
CA THR A 3 26.73 -15.41 9.90
C THR A 3 25.73 -15.95 8.87
N ALA A 4 26.10 -15.98 7.59
CA ALA A 4 25.27 -16.54 6.52
C ALA A 4 24.92 -18.00 6.80
N ASP A 5 25.91 -18.84 7.20
CA ASP A 5 25.72 -20.23 7.55
C ASP A 5 24.79 -20.42 8.75
N GLY A 6 24.88 -19.53 9.74
CA GLY A 6 24.00 -19.53 10.91
C GLY A 6 22.54 -19.25 10.55
N ARG A 7 22.30 -18.36 9.60
CA ARG A 7 20.96 -18.03 9.10
C ARG A 7 20.36 -19.16 8.27
N GLU A 8 21.16 -19.77 7.40
CA GLU A 8 20.74 -20.93 6.61
C GLU A 8 20.43 -22.14 7.51
N GLY A 9 21.30 -22.42 8.47
CA GLY A 9 21.08 -23.50 9.45
C GLY A 9 19.84 -23.28 10.32
N TYR A 10 19.53 -22.02 10.67
CA TYR A 10 18.29 -21.66 11.35
C TYR A 10 17.08 -21.93 10.45
N ALA A 11 17.09 -21.43 9.21
CA ALA A 11 15.99 -21.63 8.28
C ALA A 11 15.66 -23.11 8.06
N LYS A 12 16.67 -23.94 7.81
CA LYS A 12 16.50 -25.39 7.62
C LYS A 12 15.87 -26.07 8.83
N ARG A 13 16.33 -25.79 10.06
CA ARG A 13 15.77 -26.38 11.28
C ARG A 13 14.37 -25.89 11.60
N ALA A 14 14.11 -24.59 11.40
CA ALA A 14 12.81 -24.01 11.60
C ALA A 14 11.77 -24.55 10.60
N CYS A 15 12.15 -24.69 9.32
CA CYS A 15 11.28 -25.31 8.30
C CYS A 15 10.99 -26.79 8.59
N ALA A 16 11.95 -27.54 9.07
CA ALA A 16 11.74 -28.94 9.46
C ALA A 16 10.70 -29.07 10.59
N PHE A 17 10.74 -28.16 11.57
CA PHE A 17 9.76 -28.10 12.65
C PHE A 17 8.37 -27.69 12.14
N VAL A 18 8.30 -26.60 11.38
CA VAL A 18 7.04 -26.04 10.86
C VAL A 18 6.38 -26.98 9.85
N GLY A 19 7.17 -27.79 9.12
CA GLY A 19 6.66 -28.80 8.19
C GLY A 19 5.75 -29.86 8.85
N GLY A 20 5.89 -30.08 10.16
CA GLY A 20 5.06 -30.98 10.96
C GLY A 20 3.76 -30.38 11.53
N LEU A 21 3.56 -29.05 11.38
CA LEU A 21 2.38 -28.36 11.91
C LEU A 21 1.20 -28.39 10.93
N GLU A 22 -0.01 -28.10 11.44
CA GLU A 22 -1.20 -27.90 10.61
C GLU A 22 -1.04 -26.72 9.65
N PRO A 23 -1.69 -26.72 8.46
CA PRO A 23 -1.50 -25.72 7.43
C PRO A 23 -1.69 -24.26 7.91
N VAL A 24 -2.69 -24.01 8.74
CA VAL A 24 -2.98 -22.66 9.29
C VAL A 24 -1.89 -22.20 10.26
N GLU A 25 -1.34 -23.13 11.03
CA GLU A 25 -0.24 -22.79 11.95
C GLU A 25 1.06 -22.52 11.18
N ARG A 26 1.32 -23.27 10.10
CA ARG A 26 2.49 -23.06 9.23
C ARG A 26 2.53 -21.66 8.66
N GLU A 27 1.40 -21.21 8.12
CA GLU A 27 1.26 -19.87 7.52
C GLU A 27 1.67 -18.75 8.46
N ARG A 28 1.41 -18.93 9.75
CA ARG A 28 1.78 -17.97 10.80
C ARG A 28 3.29 -17.90 11.05
N TYR A 29 4.02 -19.02 10.92
CA TYR A 29 5.44 -19.08 11.23
C TYR A 29 6.36 -18.79 10.04
N ILE A 30 5.92 -19.00 8.81
CA ILE A 30 6.70 -18.78 7.59
C ILE A 30 7.25 -17.35 7.48
N PRO A 31 6.46 -16.27 7.68
CA PRO A 31 6.97 -14.90 7.65
C PRO A 31 8.02 -14.61 8.73
N VAL A 32 7.87 -15.21 9.90
CA VAL A 32 8.82 -15.06 11.01
C VAL A 32 10.16 -15.71 10.66
N ILE A 33 10.13 -16.90 10.07
CA ILE A 33 11.35 -17.62 9.62
C ILE A 33 12.04 -16.81 8.54
N ALA A 34 11.31 -16.32 7.53
CA ALA A 34 11.85 -15.52 6.44
C ALA A 34 12.57 -14.27 6.96
N ARG A 35 11.93 -13.54 7.87
CA ARG A 35 12.51 -12.34 8.52
C ARG A 35 13.78 -12.67 9.30
N ASN A 36 13.74 -13.70 10.15
CA ASN A 36 14.85 -14.05 11.02
C ASN A 36 16.05 -14.65 10.26
N ALA A 37 15.78 -15.38 9.17
CA ALA A 37 16.81 -15.91 8.30
C ALA A 37 17.35 -14.89 7.27
N GLY A 38 16.61 -13.80 7.02
CA GLY A 38 16.95 -12.80 6.00
C GLY A 38 16.85 -13.37 4.57
N VAL A 39 15.88 -14.26 4.34
CA VAL A 39 15.58 -14.90 3.04
C VAL A 39 14.17 -14.53 2.58
N SER A 40 13.88 -14.72 1.29
CA SER A 40 12.55 -14.46 0.77
C SER A 40 11.51 -15.46 1.31
N LEU A 41 10.25 -15.03 1.34
CA LEU A 41 9.12 -15.87 1.76
C LEU A 41 9.03 -17.13 0.88
N ASP A 42 9.15 -16.97 -0.44
CA ASP A 42 9.11 -18.04 -1.43
C ASP A 42 10.18 -19.11 -1.17
N ALA A 43 11.39 -18.69 -0.73
CA ALA A 43 12.46 -19.61 -0.39
C ALA A 43 12.14 -20.44 0.85
N VAL A 44 11.48 -19.86 1.84
CA VAL A 44 11.02 -20.56 3.05
C VAL A 44 9.89 -21.53 2.72
N GLU A 45 8.92 -21.10 1.92
CA GLU A 45 7.81 -21.95 1.47
C GLU A 45 8.29 -23.17 0.68
N ALA A 46 9.23 -22.97 -0.25
CA ALA A 46 9.86 -24.05 -0.99
C ALA A 46 10.61 -25.02 -0.07
N GLN A 47 11.35 -24.49 0.91
CA GLN A 47 12.10 -25.29 1.89
C GLN A 47 11.19 -26.05 2.85
N CYS A 48 10.01 -25.51 3.19
CA CYS A 48 9.00 -26.18 4.03
C CYS A 48 8.18 -27.23 3.25
N GLY A 49 8.46 -27.45 1.94
CA GLY A 49 7.75 -28.42 1.11
C GLY A 49 6.34 -28.00 0.68
N LEU A 50 6.01 -26.71 0.77
CA LEU A 50 4.70 -26.17 0.41
C LEU A 50 4.57 -25.90 -1.10
N VAL A 51 5.70 -25.74 -1.79
CA VAL A 51 5.75 -25.56 -3.24
C VAL A 51 6.47 -26.78 -3.84
N LYS A 52 5.79 -27.56 -4.69
CA LYS A 52 6.45 -28.59 -5.50
C LYS A 52 7.41 -27.90 -6.46
N PRO A 53 8.66 -28.39 -6.64
CA PRO A 53 9.57 -27.81 -7.61
C PRO A 53 8.92 -27.87 -8.99
N VAL A 54 8.63 -26.72 -9.56
CA VAL A 54 8.21 -26.60 -10.96
C VAL A 54 9.43 -26.86 -11.80
N GLU A 55 9.47 -28.05 -12.42
CA GLU A 55 10.45 -28.36 -13.46
C GLU A 55 10.37 -27.30 -14.56
N THR A 56 11.48 -26.64 -14.78
CA THR A 56 11.69 -25.69 -15.85
C THR A 56 11.67 -26.39 -17.19
N ASN A 57 10.51 -26.51 -17.83
CA ASN A 57 10.42 -26.71 -19.29
C ASN A 57 9.12 -26.10 -19.82
N ASN A 58 9.30 -25.06 -20.58
CA ASN A 58 8.57 -24.54 -21.72
C ASN A 58 8.28 -23.05 -21.66
N THR A 59 9.22 -22.34 -22.25
CA THR A 59 9.04 -21.04 -22.89
C THR A 59 7.86 -21.07 -23.86
N ALA A 60 6.98 -20.11 -23.77
CA ALA A 60 6.10 -19.56 -24.80
C ALA A 60 4.57 -19.52 -24.56
N LYS A 61 4.00 -20.08 -23.49
CA LYS A 61 2.54 -19.98 -23.30
C LYS A 61 2.05 -19.22 -22.06
N ASN A 62 2.94 -18.62 -21.28
CA ASN A 62 2.58 -18.03 -19.96
C ASN A 62 2.58 -16.50 -19.90
N ARG A 63 2.49 -15.79 -21.04
CA ARG A 63 2.35 -14.32 -21.02
C ARG A 63 0.95 -13.85 -20.60
N ASN A 64 -0.10 -14.62 -20.94
CA ASN A 64 -1.47 -14.21 -20.61
C ASN A 64 -1.89 -14.51 -19.16
N THR A 65 -1.30 -15.52 -18.51
CA THR A 65 -1.64 -15.84 -17.11
C THR A 65 -0.90 -14.92 -16.12
N ARG A 66 0.29 -14.44 -16.47
CA ARG A 66 1.01 -13.44 -15.67
C ARG A 66 0.32 -12.07 -15.64
N ASN A 67 -0.39 -11.68 -16.70
CA ASN A 67 -1.18 -10.46 -16.69
C ASN A 67 -2.45 -10.58 -15.83
N LYS A 68 -3.09 -11.76 -15.80
CA LYS A 68 -4.27 -11.99 -14.95
C LYS A 68 -3.95 -12.07 -13.45
N ILE A 69 -2.75 -12.57 -13.10
CA ILE A 69 -2.26 -12.60 -11.70
C ILE A 69 -1.73 -11.22 -11.26
N ARG A 70 -1.37 -10.35 -12.22
CA ARG A 70 -1.01 -8.94 -11.92
C ARG A 70 -2.20 -8.06 -11.54
N GLU A 71 -3.41 -8.41 -11.97
CA GLU A 71 -4.64 -7.69 -11.62
C GLU A 71 -5.19 -8.05 -10.23
N ALA A 72 -4.69 -9.12 -9.61
CA ALA A 72 -5.03 -9.55 -8.24
C ALA A 72 -3.86 -9.34 -7.25
N LYS A 73 -2.93 -8.44 -7.50
CA LYS A 73 -2.13 -7.87 -6.42
C LYS A 73 -3.07 -6.97 -5.64
N VAL A 74 -3.58 -7.50 -4.54
CA VAL A 74 -3.98 -6.69 -3.41
C VAL A 74 -2.79 -5.76 -3.16
N THR A 75 -2.91 -4.53 -3.61
CA THR A 75 -1.91 -3.49 -3.35
C THR A 75 -1.82 -3.41 -1.85
N GLU A 76 -0.64 -3.73 -1.27
CA GLU A 76 -0.42 -3.48 0.15
C GLU A 76 -0.92 -2.07 0.43
N PRO A 77 -1.78 -1.90 1.45
CA PRO A 77 -2.37 -0.61 1.74
C PRO A 77 -1.24 0.40 1.90
N ASP A 78 -1.38 1.53 1.25
CA ASP A 78 -0.35 2.56 1.29
C ASP A 78 -0.25 3.11 2.70
N ARG A 79 0.86 2.85 3.38
CA ARG A 79 1.09 3.32 4.75
C ARG A 79 0.91 4.84 4.88
N ILE A 80 1.21 5.60 3.83
CA ILE A 80 1.04 7.05 3.81
C ILE A 80 -0.45 7.40 3.87
N GLU A 81 -1.29 6.73 3.08
CA GLU A 81 -2.73 6.92 3.08
C GLU A 81 -3.36 6.48 4.40
N GLN A 82 -2.90 5.37 4.98
CA GLN A 82 -3.33 4.92 6.30
C GLN A 82 -3.01 5.94 7.40
N THR A 83 -1.77 6.46 7.39
CA THR A 83 -1.35 7.49 8.35
C THR A 83 -2.17 8.76 8.21
N LEU A 84 -2.44 9.19 6.96
CA LEU A 84 -3.27 10.37 6.71
C LEU A 84 -4.71 10.19 7.23
N LEU A 85 -5.32 9.02 6.99
CA LEU A 85 -6.64 8.68 7.53
C LEU A 85 -6.66 8.60 9.06
N ALA A 86 -5.60 8.07 9.68
CA ALA A 86 -5.46 8.06 11.12
C ALA A 86 -5.39 9.48 11.70
N CYS A 87 -4.69 10.41 11.04
CA CYS A 87 -4.71 11.84 11.40
C CYS A 87 -6.11 12.44 11.30
N MET A 88 -6.80 12.19 10.17
CA MET A 88 -8.17 12.70 9.95
C MET A 88 -9.14 12.18 11.01
N GLN A 89 -9.06 10.90 11.35
CA GLN A 89 -9.94 10.28 12.34
C GLN A 89 -9.77 10.87 13.75
N ALA A 90 -8.64 11.46 14.06
CA ALA A 90 -8.32 11.93 15.41
C ALA A 90 -9.12 13.17 15.84
N SER A 91 -9.47 14.07 14.92
CA SER A 91 -10.23 15.29 15.24
C SER A 91 -10.86 15.92 14.00
N ARG A 92 -11.87 16.79 14.26
CA ARG A 92 -12.48 17.64 13.23
C ARG A 92 -11.46 18.55 12.56
N GLU A 93 -10.59 19.17 13.35
CA GLU A 93 -9.56 20.09 12.87
C GLU A 93 -8.63 19.39 11.88
N ASN A 94 -8.11 18.22 12.26
CA ASN A 94 -7.24 17.43 11.40
C ASN A 94 -7.96 16.98 10.12
N THR A 95 -9.23 16.55 10.21
CA THR A 95 -10.02 16.14 9.05
C THR A 95 -10.18 17.28 8.05
N THR A 96 -10.54 18.49 8.54
CA THR A 96 -10.71 19.68 7.71
C THR A 96 -9.36 20.09 7.09
N TYR A 97 -8.32 20.16 7.90
CA TYR A 97 -6.98 20.54 7.46
C TYR A 97 -6.44 19.57 6.38
N ALA A 98 -6.57 18.27 6.60
CA ALA A 98 -6.14 17.27 5.61
C ALA A 98 -6.90 17.42 4.29
N ALA A 99 -8.22 17.62 4.33
CA ALA A 99 -9.02 17.80 3.12
C ALA A 99 -8.61 19.06 2.35
N GLU A 100 -8.39 20.18 3.03
CA GLU A 100 -7.92 21.44 2.43
C GLU A 100 -6.54 21.25 1.79
N ARG A 101 -5.59 20.66 2.50
CA ARG A 101 -4.23 20.42 2.00
C ARG A 101 -4.22 19.47 0.79
N MET A 102 -5.03 18.41 0.82
CA MET A 102 -5.18 17.50 -0.33
C MET A 102 -5.76 18.21 -1.54
N ALA A 103 -6.79 19.04 -1.35
CA ALA A 103 -7.41 19.81 -2.42
C ALA A 103 -6.43 20.82 -3.04
N GLU A 104 -5.68 21.57 -2.23
CA GLU A 104 -4.64 22.50 -2.69
C GLU A 104 -3.52 21.80 -3.46
N ALA A 105 -3.10 20.62 -3.01
CA ALA A 105 -2.06 19.83 -3.65
C ALA A 105 -2.55 19.08 -4.90
N GLY A 106 -3.88 18.98 -5.09
CA GLY A 106 -4.51 18.18 -6.15
C GLY A 106 -4.27 16.69 -5.98
N VAL A 107 -4.28 16.21 -4.73
CA VAL A 107 -4.01 14.82 -4.34
C VAL A 107 -5.31 14.13 -3.94
N THR A 108 -5.45 12.87 -4.29
CA THR A 108 -6.59 12.03 -3.94
C THR A 108 -6.10 10.69 -3.37
N PHE A 109 -6.94 10.00 -2.62
CA PHE A 109 -6.65 8.63 -2.21
C PHE A 109 -6.61 7.71 -3.43
N SER A 110 -5.71 6.72 -3.41
CA SER A 110 -5.54 5.77 -4.53
C SER A 110 -6.58 4.65 -4.51
N GLN A 111 -7.17 4.38 -3.36
CA GLN A 111 -8.18 3.34 -3.16
C GLN A 111 -9.53 3.96 -2.85
N GLU A 112 -10.59 3.42 -3.49
CA GLU A 112 -11.97 3.89 -3.31
C GLU A 112 -12.44 3.75 -1.85
N GLY A 113 -12.05 2.69 -1.16
CA GLY A 113 -12.36 2.50 0.26
C GLY A 113 -11.78 3.60 1.14
N PHE A 114 -10.56 4.05 0.88
CA PHE A 114 -9.90 5.13 1.62
C PHE A 114 -10.55 6.49 1.33
N ALA A 115 -10.83 6.78 0.05
CA ALA A 115 -11.55 7.98 -0.33
C ALA A 115 -12.94 8.04 0.33
N GLY A 116 -13.71 6.96 0.24
CA GLY A 116 -15.04 6.88 0.82
C GLY A 116 -15.05 6.99 2.34
N TYR A 117 -14.03 6.45 3.04
CA TYR A 117 -13.92 6.63 4.48
C TYR A 117 -13.54 8.09 4.85
N ALA A 118 -12.65 8.72 4.11
CA ALA A 118 -12.33 10.12 4.30
C ALA A 118 -13.57 11.02 4.13
N ASP A 119 -14.39 10.78 3.11
CA ASP A 119 -15.65 11.48 2.88
C ASP A 119 -16.64 11.25 4.04
N ALA A 120 -16.74 10.03 4.56
CA ALA A 120 -17.58 9.72 5.71
C ALA A 120 -17.11 10.47 6.98
N LEU A 121 -15.80 10.59 7.20
CA LEU A 121 -15.24 11.40 8.29
C LEU A 121 -15.59 12.91 8.13
N LEU A 122 -15.46 13.44 6.92
CA LEU A 122 -15.82 14.85 6.64
C LEU A 122 -17.30 15.11 6.93
N VAL A 123 -18.18 14.22 6.52
CA VAL A 123 -19.63 14.33 6.80
C VAL A 123 -19.90 14.23 8.30
N ALA A 124 -19.31 13.25 8.99
CA ALA A 124 -19.50 13.06 10.43
C ALA A 124 -19.05 14.29 11.23
N TYR A 125 -17.86 14.81 10.96
CA TYR A 125 -17.32 15.97 11.62
C TYR A 125 -17.98 17.29 11.19
N SER A 126 -18.66 17.35 10.05
CA SER A 126 -19.47 18.52 9.69
C SER A 126 -20.71 18.66 10.57
N THR A 127 -21.24 17.55 11.07
CA THR A 127 -22.46 17.51 11.89
C THR A 127 -22.18 17.54 13.40
N SER A 128 -20.99 17.09 13.84
CA SER A 128 -20.61 17.03 15.26
C SER A 128 -19.12 17.23 15.44
N GLU A 129 -18.71 17.90 16.52
CA GLU A 129 -17.28 18.00 16.89
C GLU A 129 -16.71 16.67 17.40
N ALA A 130 -17.56 15.82 17.96
CA ALA A 130 -17.22 14.48 18.46
C ALA A 130 -18.27 13.48 17.95
N PRO A 131 -18.16 13.01 16.71
CA PRO A 131 -19.09 12.04 16.16
C PRO A 131 -18.96 10.69 16.87
N ASP A 132 -20.07 9.96 16.95
CA ASP A 132 -20.07 8.57 17.42
C ASP A 132 -19.37 7.67 16.39
N MET A 133 -18.07 7.44 16.58
CA MET A 133 -17.25 6.65 15.68
C MET A 133 -17.72 5.20 15.61
N ALA A 134 -18.26 4.62 16.70
CA ALA A 134 -18.76 3.25 16.68
C ALA A 134 -19.98 3.11 15.78
N ARG A 135 -20.88 4.10 15.84
CA ARG A 135 -22.04 4.16 14.95
C ARG A 135 -21.62 4.40 13.51
N LEU A 136 -20.71 5.34 13.27
CA LEU A 136 -20.17 5.60 11.92
C LEU A 136 -19.62 4.31 11.30
N LEU A 137 -18.75 3.59 12.02
CA LEU A 137 -18.14 2.35 11.53
C LEU A 137 -19.16 1.25 11.23
N ALA A 138 -20.24 1.16 12.03
CA ALA A 138 -21.31 0.17 11.81
C ALA A 138 -22.15 0.45 10.56
N GLU A 139 -22.19 1.69 10.10
CA GLU A 139 -22.98 2.13 8.92
C GLU A 139 -22.13 2.16 7.62
N LEU A 140 -20.79 1.96 7.71
CA LEU A 140 -19.90 2.00 6.55
C LEU A 140 -20.06 0.76 5.63
N PRO A 141 -19.97 0.94 4.30
CA PRO A 141 -19.76 -0.16 3.37
C PRO A 141 -18.47 -0.95 3.69
N GLU A 142 -18.44 -2.23 3.32
CA GLU A 142 -17.35 -3.16 3.66
C GLU A 142 -15.95 -2.60 3.34
N GLN A 143 -15.74 -2.07 2.14
CA GLN A 143 -14.45 -1.50 1.72
C GLN A 143 -14.01 -0.29 2.56
N GLN A 144 -14.97 0.55 2.98
CA GLN A 144 -14.69 1.70 3.83
C GLN A 144 -14.44 1.28 5.28
N ALA A 145 -15.13 0.24 5.75
CA ALA A 145 -14.89 -0.35 7.06
C ALA A 145 -13.49 -0.99 7.15
N GLU A 146 -13.02 -1.65 6.09
CA GLU A 146 -11.65 -2.13 5.99
C GLU A 146 -10.64 -0.97 6.04
N ALA A 147 -10.88 0.11 5.29
CA ALA A 147 -10.03 1.30 5.32
C ALA A 147 -9.96 1.93 6.72
N ALA A 148 -11.10 2.00 7.41
CA ALA A 148 -11.18 2.47 8.79
C ALA A 148 -10.37 1.59 9.76
N ALA A 149 -10.48 0.26 9.64
CA ALA A 149 -9.72 -0.68 10.44
C ALA A 149 -8.20 -0.52 10.19
N MET A 150 -7.78 -0.31 8.95
CA MET A 150 -6.39 -0.05 8.60
C MET A 150 -5.89 1.26 9.21
N ALA A 151 -6.70 2.33 9.20
CA ALA A 151 -6.36 3.61 9.82
C ALA A 151 -6.17 3.47 11.34
N MET A 152 -7.01 2.65 12.00
CA MET A 152 -6.90 2.37 13.44
C MET A 152 -5.64 1.57 13.82
N THR A 153 -5.09 0.81 12.88
CA THR A 153 -3.86 0.02 13.08
C THR A 153 -2.60 0.74 12.62
N ALA A 154 -2.71 1.99 12.16
CA ALA A 154 -1.57 2.81 11.80
C ALA A 154 -0.64 3.02 13.00
N ASP A 155 0.65 3.15 12.72
CA ASP A 155 1.64 3.43 13.76
C ASP A 155 1.28 4.72 14.50
N PRO A 156 1.58 4.83 15.81
CA PRO A 156 1.35 6.04 16.58
C PRO A 156 2.00 7.25 15.90
N LEU A 157 1.26 8.34 15.82
CA LEU A 157 1.74 9.57 15.20
C LEU A 157 2.85 10.18 16.07
N GLU A 158 4.06 10.29 15.52
CA GLU A 158 5.16 11.03 16.12
C GLU A 158 5.14 12.46 15.59
N GLY A 159 4.93 13.44 16.47
CA GLY A 159 4.94 14.86 16.13
C GLY A 159 3.56 15.53 16.12
N GLU A 160 3.55 16.76 15.64
CA GLU A 160 2.33 17.57 15.50
C GLU A 160 1.52 17.08 14.29
N ALA A 161 0.22 16.84 14.48
CA ALA A 161 -0.65 16.25 13.47
C ALA A 161 -0.63 17.03 12.14
N ALA A 162 -0.60 18.35 12.18
CA ALA A 162 -0.52 19.20 10.99
C ALA A 162 0.75 18.91 10.17
N SER A 163 1.89 18.80 10.83
CA SER A 163 3.16 18.47 10.17
C SER A 163 3.13 17.08 9.54
N VAL A 164 2.53 16.09 10.21
CA VAL A 164 2.38 14.73 9.69
C VAL A 164 1.45 14.71 8.46
N ILE A 165 0.36 15.48 8.50
CA ILE A 165 -0.57 15.64 7.36
C ILE A 165 0.16 16.25 6.16
N ASP A 166 0.90 17.33 6.35
CA ASP A 166 1.68 17.98 5.29
C ASP A 166 2.67 17.01 4.66
N ASP A 167 3.44 16.28 5.46
CA ASP A 167 4.38 15.25 5.01
C ASP A 167 3.70 14.14 4.22
N CYS A 168 2.53 13.67 4.67
CA CYS A 168 1.76 12.65 3.97
C CYS A 168 1.26 13.16 2.61
N VAL A 169 0.70 14.36 2.57
CA VAL A 169 0.19 14.99 1.34
C VAL A 169 1.31 15.20 0.33
N GLU A 170 2.48 15.69 0.76
CA GLU A 170 3.64 15.85 -0.13
C GLU A 170 4.14 14.52 -0.69
N LYS A 171 4.25 13.49 0.14
CA LYS A 171 4.66 12.14 -0.30
C LYS A 171 3.65 11.52 -1.27
N LEU A 172 2.34 11.71 -1.03
CA LEU A 172 1.29 11.25 -1.95
C LEU A 172 1.37 11.99 -3.29
N ARG A 173 1.54 13.32 -3.25
CA ARG A 173 1.71 14.14 -4.45
C ARG A 173 2.91 13.68 -5.28
N TYR A 174 4.05 13.46 -4.64
CA TYR A 174 5.24 12.92 -5.28
C TYR A 174 4.98 11.56 -5.94
N LYS A 175 4.32 10.66 -5.21
CA LYS A 175 3.97 9.32 -5.70
C LYS A 175 3.04 9.39 -6.91
N GLN A 176 1.98 10.18 -6.85
CA GLN A 176 1.01 10.32 -7.94
C GLN A 176 1.64 10.92 -9.20
N ILE A 177 2.52 11.91 -9.06
CA ILE A 177 3.27 12.46 -10.18
C ILE A 177 4.14 11.37 -10.84
N ASN A 178 4.85 10.55 -10.06
CA ASN A 178 5.67 9.47 -10.61
C ASN A 178 4.83 8.38 -11.31
N VAL A 179 3.68 8.00 -10.74
CA VAL A 179 2.75 7.06 -11.39
C VAL A 179 2.28 7.63 -12.72
N ARG A 180 1.87 8.89 -12.74
CA ARG A 180 1.39 9.54 -13.97
C ARG A 180 2.47 9.68 -15.03
N LEU A 181 3.70 10.01 -14.64
CA LEU A 181 4.85 10.04 -15.56
C LEU A 181 5.11 8.67 -16.19
N LYS A 182 4.98 7.59 -15.42
CA LYS A 182 5.12 6.23 -15.92
C LYS A 182 4.02 5.87 -16.91
N GLU A 183 2.76 6.20 -16.60
CA GLU A 183 1.63 5.98 -17.52
C GLU A 183 1.81 6.74 -18.85
N LEU A 184 2.30 7.99 -18.79
CA LEU A 184 2.57 8.78 -19.99
C LEU A 184 3.70 8.16 -20.82
N ALA A 185 4.77 7.69 -20.18
CA ALA A 185 5.87 7.01 -20.86
C ALA A 185 5.39 5.70 -21.55
N ASP A 186 4.55 4.92 -20.86
CA ASP A 186 3.96 3.69 -21.40
C ASP A 186 3.06 3.99 -22.61
N LYS A 187 2.21 5.02 -22.54
CA LYS A 187 1.37 5.47 -23.66
C LYS A 187 2.20 5.98 -24.84
N MET A 188 3.25 6.77 -24.59
CA MET A 188 4.15 7.25 -25.64
C MET A 188 4.88 6.09 -26.35
N SER A 189 5.28 5.06 -25.60
CA SER A 189 5.93 3.87 -26.16
C SER A 189 4.99 2.97 -26.95
N ALA A 190 3.72 2.91 -26.53
CA ALA A 190 2.65 2.18 -27.25
C ALA A 190 2.13 2.93 -28.49
N GLY A 191 2.50 4.20 -28.67
CA GLY A 191 1.97 5.03 -29.76
C GLY A 191 0.51 5.44 -29.55
N GLU A 192 0.02 5.42 -28.32
CA GLU A 192 -1.35 5.75 -27.96
C GLU A 192 -1.51 7.25 -27.68
N GLY A 193 -2.48 7.88 -28.35
CA GLY A 193 -2.84 9.29 -28.15
C GLY A 193 -1.97 10.28 -28.92
N ASP A 194 -2.28 11.58 -28.74
CA ASP A 194 -1.52 12.67 -29.38
C ASP A 194 -0.18 12.87 -28.67
N ARG A 195 0.90 12.56 -29.40
CA ARG A 195 2.27 12.66 -28.90
C ARG A 195 2.62 14.05 -28.38
N THR A 196 2.10 15.10 -29.01
CA THR A 196 2.38 16.49 -28.64
C THR A 196 1.75 16.80 -27.26
N VAL A 197 0.51 16.34 -27.05
CA VAL A 197 -0.20 16.50 -25.78
C VAL A 197 0.50 15.73 -24.66
N LEU A 198 0.87 14.46 -24.92
CA LEU A 198 1.58 13.63 -23.95
C LEU A 198 2.94 14.21 -23.54
N LEU A 199 3.70 14.74 -24.50
CA LEU A 199 5.00 15.39 -24.21
C LEU A 199 4.83 16.66 -23.39
N ARG A 200 3.79 17.46 -23.64
CA ARG A 200 3.50 18.66 -22.86
C ARG A 200 3.14 18.30 -21.41
N GLU A 201 2.23 17.35 -21.23
CA GLU A 201 1.84 16.88 -19.89
C GLU A 201 3.04 16.31 -19.12
N HIS A 202 3.87 15.51 -19.80
CA HIS A 202 5.09 14.96 -19.22
C HIS A 202 6.05 16.07 -18.76
N ALA A 203 6.26 17.11 -19.58
CA ALA A 203 7.13 18.23 -19.24
C ALA A 203 6.61 19.05 -18.04
N GLU A 204 5.31 19.26 -17.96
CA GLU A 204 4.65 19.94 -16.84
C GLU A 204 4.82 19.15 -15.52
N LEU A 205 4.63 17.82 -15.58
CA LEU A 205 4.82 16.97 -14.40
C LEU A 205 6.30 16.89 -13.96
N MET A 206 7.23 16.85 -14.91
CA MET A 206 8.67 16.91 -14.62
C MET A 206 9.08 18.24 -13.98
N LYS A 207 8.41 19.35 -14.34
CA LYS A 207 8.63 20.64 -13.66
C LYS A 207 8.14 20.59 -12.22
N LYS A 208 6.92 20.10 -11.99
CA LYS A 208 6.37 19.92 -10.64
C LYS A 208 7.26 19.02 -9.77
N LEU A 209 7.82 17.95 -10.34
CA LEU A 209 8.73 17.04 -9.62
C LEU A 209 10.02 17.71 -9.15
N LYS A 210 10.50 18.75 -9.85
CA LYS A 210 11.68 19.50 -9.44
C LYS A 210 11.44 20.42 -8.24
N GLU A 211 10.19 20.75 -7.94
CA GLU A 211 9.80 21.60 -6.79
C GLU A 211 9.98 20.85 -5.46
N PHE A 212 10.08 19.49 -5.48
CA PHE A 212 10.32 18.64 -4.30
C PHE A 212 11.82 18.48 -3.93
N LYS A 213 12.71 19.19 -4.57
CA LYS A 213 14.15 19.20 -4.24
C LYS A 213 14.51 20.43 -3.44
#